data_7438a671c610980482c0ba62605aa5c4
#
_entry.id   7438a671c610980482c0ba62605aa5c4
#
_cell.length_a   1.000
_cell.length_b   1.000
_cell.length_c   1.000
_cell.angle_alpha   90.00
_cell.angle_beta   90.00
_cell.angle_gamma   90.00
#
_symmetry.space_group_name_H-M   'P 1'
#
loop_
_entity.id
_entity.type
_entity.pdbx_description
1 polymer ?
#
loop_
_entity_poly.entity_id
_entity_poly.type
_entity_poly.pdbx_seq_one_letter_code
_entity_poly.pdbx_strand_id
1 'polypeptide(L)'
;MSNLVRRNYPALGEVKAPYVHSVKHGNTLYISGLTAFGTAAQHEGIAGQAEEIFNQIRKIVSVEEIDFSALMKVTIFVTSFEEINELRKVLYRNYGDHLPASSLVEVSRLFSSDLSIEIEAV
;
A
#
# COMPACT_ATOMS: atom_id res chain seq x y z
N MET A 1 -15.73 -14.90 -20.94
CA MET A 1 -16.16 -14.41 -19.62
C MET A 1 -15.00 -13.82 -18.87
N SER A 2 -15.20 -12.68 -18.28
CA SER A 2 -14.17 -12.03 -17.48
C SER A 2 -14.19 -12.59 -16.07
N ASN A 3 -12.99 -12.84 -15.49
CA ASN A 3 -12.82 -13.19 -14.10
C ASN A 3 -12.48 -11.95 -13.25
N LEU A 4 -12.76 -10.76 -13.78
CA LEU A 4 -12.44 -9.53 -13.08
C LEU A 4 -13.43 -9.24 -11.97
N VAL A 5 -12.90 -8.97 -10.77
CA VAL A 5 -13.70 -8.53 -9.64
C VAL A 5 -13.09 -7.21 -9.15
N ARG A 6 -13.87 -6.15 -9.22
CA ARG A 6 -13.49 -4.84 -8.71
C ARG A 6 -14.11 -4.67 -7.33
N ARG A 7 -13.29 -4.21 -6.38
CA ARG A 7 -13.75 -4.16 -5.00
C ARG A 7 -13.24 -2.91 -4.27
N ASN A 8 -14.15 -2.31 -3.51
CA ASN A 8 -13.80 -1.31 -2.50
C ASN A 8 -14.00 -1.94 -1.12
N TYR A 9 -13.20 -1.49 -0.18
CA TYR A 9 -13.23 -1.99 1.20
C TYR A 9 -13.70 -0.87 2.11
N PRO A 10 -14.91 -0.98 2.70
CA PRO A 10 -15.43 0.09 3.55
C PRO A 10 -14.48 0.48 4.70
N ALA A 11 -13.70 -0.49 5.20
CA ALA A 11 -12.73 -0.23 6.26
C ALA A 11 -11.63 0.76 5.85
N LEU A 12 -11.40 0.95 4.55
CA LEU A 12 -10.40 1.89 4.02
C LEU A 12 -11.00 3.26 3.68
N GLY A 13 -12.30 3.44 3.92
CA GLY A 13 -12.99 4.68 3.59
C GLY A 13 -13.54 4.68 2.17
N GLU A 14 -14.29 5.73 1.86
CA GLU A 14 -14.91 5.90 0.55
C GLU A 14 -13.91 6.35 -0.48
N VAL A 15 -13.93 5.73 -1.66
CA VAL A 15 -13.13 6.17 -2.80
C VAL A 15 -13.92 7.23 -3.56
N LYS A 16 -13.34 8.43 -3.69
CA LYS A 16 -13.99 9.58 -4.32
C LYS A 16 -13.34 9.98 -5.64
N ALA A 17 -12.57 9.09 -6.25
CA ALA A 17 -11.85 9.32 -7.48
C ALA A 17 -12.05 8.13 -8.42
N PRO A 18 -11.61 8.20 -9.68
CA PRO A 18 -11.94 7.17 -10.67
C PRO A 18 -11.08 5.92 -10.55
N TYR A 19 -11.14 5.25 -9.40
CA TYR A 19 -10.45 3.97 -9.18
C TYR A 19 -11.17 3.18 -8.11
N VAL A 20 -10.82 1.91 -7.98
CA VAL A 20 -11.27 1.03 -6.89
C VAL A 20 -10.05 0.61 -6.07
N HIS A 21 -10.26 0.15 -4.85
CA HIS A 21 -9.16 -0.30 -3.99
C HIS A 21 -8.42 -1.49 -4.57
N SER A 22 -9.12 -2.42 -5.20
CA SER A 22 -8.46 -3.59 -5.79
C SER A 22 -9.19 -4.11 -7.00
N VAL A 23 -8.43 -4.80 -7.85
CA VAL A 23 -8.97 -5.58 -8.95
C VAL A 23 -8.38 -6.98 -8.84
N LYS A 24 -9.24 -7.97 -8.81
CA LYS A 24 -8.82 -9.37 -8.82
C LYS A 24 -9.11 -9.97 -10.18
N HIS A 25 -8.11 -10.65 -10.73
CA HIS A 25 -8.25 -11.39 -11.98
C HIS A 25 -7.67 -12.78 -11.79
N GLY A 26 -8.54 -13.80 -11.82
CA GLY A 26 -8.10 -15.15 -11.49
C GLY A 26 -7.56 -15.22 -10.06
N ASN A 27 -6.32 -15.62 -9.91
CA ASN A 27 -5.66 -15.71 -8.61
C ASN A 27 -4.76 -14.53 -8.30
N THR A 28 -4.83 -13.45 -9.09
CA THR A 28 -3.99 -12.28 -8.90
C THR A 28 -4.82 -11.11 -8.42
N LEU A 29 -4.38 -10.48 -7.33
CA LEU A 29 -5.01 -9.30 -6.74
C LEU A 29 -4.10 -8.11 -6.96
N TYR A 30 -4.63 -7.08 -7.63
CA TYR A 30 -3.93 -5.82 -7.85
C TYR A 30 -4.50 -4.80 -6.88
N ILE A 31 -3.64 -4.21 -6.05
CA ILE A 31 -4.04 -3.22 -5.05
C ILE A 31 -3.58 -1.85 -5.53
N SER A 32 -4.51 -0.91 -5.61
CA SER A 32 -4.24 0.49 -5.96
C SER A 32 -3.26 1.12 -4.97
N GLY A 33 -2.61 2.18 -5.39
CA GLY A 33 -1.73 2.95 -4.52
C GLY A 33 -2.45 3.40 -3.25
N LEU A 34 -1.86 3.08 -2.11
CA LEU A 34 -2.39 3.42 -0.78
C LEU A 34 -1.50 4.45 -0.11
N THR A 35 -2.12 5.36 0.61
CA THR A 35 -1.42 6.38 1.41
C THR A 35 -2.06 6.47 2.79
N ALA A 36 -1.46 7.30 3.64
CA ALA A 36 -2.02 7.58 4.97
C ALA A 36 -3.05 8.71 4.95
N PHE A 37 -3.44 9.20 3.78
CA PHE A 37 -4.38 10.33 3.67
C PHE A 37 -5.71 10.00 4.35
N GLY A 38 -6.20 10.95 5.15
CA GLY A 38 -7.48 10.79 5.86
C GLY A 38 -7.40 9.89 7.08
N THR A 39 -6.20 9.44 7.48
CA THR A 39 -6.00 8.59 8.64
C THR A 39 -5.29 9.36 9.75
N ALA A 40 -5.23 8.76 10.94
CA ALA A 40 -4.50 9.35 12.06
C ALA A 40 -2.99 9.48 11.79
N ALA A 41 -2.45 8.71 10.85
CA ALA A 41 -1.03 8.72 10.52
C ALA A 41 -0.66 9.75 9.44
N GLN A 42 -1.62 10.49 8.89
CA GLN A 42 -1.37 11.39 7.76
C GLN A 42 -0.24 12.40 8.04
N HIS A 43 -0.15 12.89 9.26
CA HIS A 43 0.86 13.90 9.63
C HIS A 43 2.07 13.30 10.35
N GLU A 44 2.17 11.97 10.39
CA GLU A 44 3.36 11.30 10.94
C GLU A 44 4.48 11.27 9.89
N GLY A 45 5.67 10.86 10.31
CA GLY A 45 6.78 10.67 9.40
C GLY A 45 6.57 9.45 8.50
N ILE A 46 7.56 9.17 7.64
CA ILE A 46 7.44 8.11 6.64
C ILE A 46 7.20 6.74 7.28
N ALA A 47 7.82 6.46 8.42
CA ALA A 47 7.65 5.18 9.10
C ALA A 47 6.20 4.98 9.56
N GLY A 48 5.60 5.99 10.18
CA GLY A 48 4.20 5.91 10.63
C GLY A 48 3.23 5.81 9.47
N GLN A 49 3.48 6.55 8.41
CA GLN A 49 2.65 6.47 7.21
C GLN A 49 2.76 5.09 6.55
N ALA A 50 3.96 4.53 6.46
CA ALA A 50 4.15 3.20 5.91
C ALA A 50 3.44 2.13 6.74
N GLU A 51 3.54 2.21 8.07
CA GLU A 51 2.80 1.27 8.94
C GLU A 51 1.30 1.34 8.70
N GLU A 52 0.76 2.53 8.52
CA GLU A 52 -0.67 2.69 8.22
C GLU A 52 -1.02 2.04 6.89
N ILE A 53 -0.18 2.20 5.88
CA ILE A 53 -0.41 1.56 4.58
C ILE A 53 -0.43 0.04 4.72
N PHE A 54 0.52 -0.54 5.46
CA PHE A 54 0.53 -1.98 5.68
C PHE A 54 -0.67 -2.45 6.49
N ASN A 55 -1.18 -1.64 7.42
CA ASN A 55 -2.43 -1.96 8.11
C ASN A 55 -3.61 -2.01 7.13
N GLN A 56 -3.63 -1.09 6.16
CA GLN A 56 -4.65 -1.13 5.11
C GLN A 56 -4.53 -2.39 4.25
N ILE A 57 -3.31 -2.76 3.87
CA ILE A 57 -3.09 -3.98 3.10
C ILE A 57 -3.54 -5.20 3.90
N ARG A 58 -3.27 -5.24 5.21
CA ARG A 58 -3.75 -6.34 6.07
C ARG A 58 -5.27 -6.47 6.05
N LYS A 59 -5.99 -5.35 6.06
CA LYS A 59 -7.45 -5.36 5.97
C LYS A 59 -7.92 -5.94 4.64
N ILE A 60 -7.25 -5.56 3.55
CA ILE A 60 -7.57 -6.07 2.22
C ILE A 60 -7.33 -7.57 2.14
N VAL A 61 -6.14 -8.04 2.51
CA VAL A 61 -5.80 -9.46 2.40
C VAL A 61 -6.67 -10.32 3.32
N SER A 62 -7.09 -9.78 4.46
CA SER A 62 -8.01 -10.48 5.36
C SER A 62 -9.37 -10.72 4.69
N VAL A 63 -9.92 -9.72 4.00
CA VAL A 63 -11.17 -9.88 3.26
C VAL A 63 -11.01 -10.89 2.13
N GLU A 64 -9.85 -10.89 1.46
CA GLU A 64 -9.56 -11.80 0.35
C GLU A 64 -9.10 -13.18 0.81
N GLU A 65 -9.03 -13.42 2.12
CA GLU A 65 -8.66 -14.72 2.71
C GLU A 65 -7.25 -15.17 2.32
N ILE A 66 -6.31 -14.23 2.23
CA ILE A 66 -4.89 -14.47 1.99
C ILE A 66 -4.08 -13.76 3.07
N ASP A 67 -2.76 -13.84 2.99
CA ASP A 67 -1.86 -13.12 3.90
C ASP A 67 -0.63 -12.62 3.14
N PHE A 68 0.32 -12.03 3.86
CA PHE A 68 1.50 -11.43 3.22
C PHE A 68 2.43 -12.43 2.53
N SER A 69 2.27 -13.73 2.78
CA SER A 69 3.04 -14.72 2.03
C SER A 69 2.67 -14.73 0.54
N ALA A 70 1.51 -14.20 0.20
CA ALA A 70 1.06 -14.08 -1.20
C ALA A 70 1.54 -12.80 -1.88
N LEU A 71 2.21 -11.90 -1.17
CA LEU A 71 2.68 -10.62 -1.70
C LEU A 71 3.80 -10.86 -2.71
N MET A 72 3.58 -10.48 -3.96
CA MET A 72 4.53 -10.73 -5.05
C MET A 72 5.34 -9.50 -5.40
N LYS A 73 4.72 -8.33 -5.43
CA LYS A 73 5.34 -7.12 -5.94
C LYS A 73 4.81 -5.90 -5.22
N VAL A 74 5.72 -5.00 -4.88
CA VAL A 74 5.36 -3.65 -4.41
C VAL A 74 6.07 -2.61 -5.27
N THR A 75 5.42 -1.48 -5.47
CA THR A 75 6.04 -0.28 -5.99
C THR A 75 5.83 0.80 -4.94
N ILE A 76 6.92 1.36 -4.47
CA ILE A 76 6.92 2.33 -3.36
C ILE A 76 7.38 3.67 -3.90
N PHE A 77 6.53 4.68 -3.72
CA PHE A 77 6.82 6.05 -4.13
C PHE A 77 7.08 6.86 -2.86
N VAL A 78 8.24 7.50 -2.78
CA VAL A 78 8.60 8.35 -1.63
C VAL A 78 8.93 9.75 -2.12
N THR A 79 8.74 10.74 -1.26
CA THR A 79 9.09 12.13 -1.61
C THR A 79 10.52 12.47 -1.21
N SER A 80 11.19 11.62 -0.44
CA SER A 80 12.57 11.82 -0.01
C SER A 80 13.18 10.51 0.44
N PHE A 81 14.49 10.34 0.24
CA PHE A 81 15.25 9.20 0.77
C PHE A 81 15.90 9.50 2.12
N GLU A 82 15.67 10.67 2.71
CA GLU A 82 16.34 11.05 3.96
C GLU A 82 16.11 10.06 5.09
N GLU A 83 14.90 9.50 5.19
CA GLU A 83 14.55 8.55 6.24
C GLU A 83 14.44 7.12 5.71
N ILE A 84 15.24 6.78 4.69
CA ILE A 84 15.15 5.46 4.05
C ILE A 84 15.41 4.31 5.04
N ASN A 85 16.29 4.53 6.02
CA ASN A 85 16.61 3.47 6.99
C ASN A 85 15.41 3.19 7.89
N GLU A 86 14.67 4.23 8.28
CA GLU A 86 13.45 4.06 9.07
C GLU A 86 12.37 3.33 8.26
N LEU A 87 12.24 3.66 6.99
CA LEU A 87 11.33 2.96 6.09
C LEU A 87 11.70 1.48 5.97
N ARG A 88 12.98 1.18 5.76
CA ARG A 88 13.43 -0.21 5.61
C ARG A 88 13.10 -1.06 6.82
N LYS A 89 13.19 -0.51 8.03
CA LYS A 89 12.80 -1.23 9.25
C LYS A 89 11.32 -1.63 9.20
N VAL A 90 10.46 -0.73 8.75
CA VAL A 90 9.03 -1.01 8.60
C VAL A 90 8.81 -2.10 7.56
N LEU A 91 9.49 -2.01 6.42
CA LEU A 91 9.36 -2.98 5.35
C LEU A 91 9.77 -4.39 5.81
N TYR A 92 10.94 -4.52 6.42
CA TYR A 92 11.40 -5.82 6.92
C TYR A 92 10.45 -6.41 7.97
N ARG A 93 9.97 -5.58 8.87
CA ARG A 93 9.05 -6.03 9.92
C ARG A 93 7.75 -6.57 9.33
N ASN A 94 7.24 -5.94 8.27
CA ASN A 94 5.99 -6.35 7.65
C ASN A 94 6.16 -7.53 6.71
N TYR A 95 7.25 -7.61 5.96
CA TYR A 95 7.46 -8.70 5.02
C TYR A 95 7.89 -10.01 5.70
N GLY A 96 8.68 -9.91 6.77
CA GLY A 96 9.28 -11.09 7.38
C GLY A 96 10.15 -11.84 6.37
N ASP A 97 9.91 -13.13 6.24
CA ASP A 97 10.65 -13.99 5.30
C ASP A 97 10.11 -13.93 3.87
N HIS A 98 8.99 -13.24 3.65
CA HIS A 98 8.30 -13.22 2.35
C HIS A 98 8.59 -11.92 1.61
N LEU A 99 9.85 -11.72 1.20
CA LEU A 99 10.25 -10.48 0.53
C LEU A 99 9.68 -10.43 -0.88
N PRO A 100 8.93 -9.38 -1.23
CA PRO A 100 8.40 -9.22 -2.57
C PRO A 100 9.44 -8.68 -3.54
N ALA A 101 9.18 -8.79 -4.83
CA ALA A 101 9.87 -7.96 -5.80
C ALA A 101 9.49 -6.50 -5.51
N SER A 102 10.43 -5.58 -5.62
CA SER A 102 10.21 -4.21 -5.16
C SER A 102 10.89 -3.20 -6.05
N SER A 103 10.18 -2.08 -6.31
CA SER A 103 10.78 -0.88 -6.88
C SER A 103 10.53 0.26 -5.92
N LEU A 104 11.56 1.07 -5.67
CA LEU A 104 11.49 2.22 -4.78
C LEU A 104 11.88 3.46 -5.59
N VAL A 105 10.98 4.41 -5.68
CA VAL A 105 11.10 5.56 -6.59
C VAL A 105 10.89 6.85 -5.79
N GLU A 106 11.79 7.81 -5.96
CA GLU A 106 11.57 9.15 -5.43
C GLU A 106 10.74 9.94 -6.43
N VAL A 107 9.70 10.61 -5.94
CA VAL A 107 8.85 11.49 -6.74
C VAL A 107 8.89 12.90 -6.15
N SER A 108 8.59 13.91 -6.95
CA SER A 108 8.65 15.29 -6.49
C SER A 108 7.57 15.59 -5.44
N ARG A 109 6.41 14.95 -5.54
CA ARG A 109 5.34 15.09 -4.55
C ARG A 109 4.26 14.03 -4.78
N LEU A 110 3.46 13.81 -3.75
CA LEU A 110 2.22 13.05 -3.83
C LEU A 110 1.04 14.02 -3.85
N PHE A 111 -0.19 13.53 -3.88
CA PHE A 111 -1.33 14.42 -4.07
C PHE A 111 -1.60 15.37 -2.89
N SER A 112 -1.02 15.13 -1.72
CA SER A 112 -1.06 16.03 -0.57
C SER A 112 0.34 16.23 -0.04
N SER A 113 0.67 17.46 0.38
CA SER A 113 2.02 17.84 0.82
C SER A 113 2.48 17.12 2.08
N ASP A 114 1.57 16.61 2.90
CA ASP A 114 1.91 15.87 4.12
C ASP A 114 2.13 14.39 3.87
N LEU A 115 1.88 13.90 2.66
CA LEU A 115 2.12 12.50 2.32
C LEU A 115 3.57 12.31 1.91
N SER A 116 4.24 11.35 2.54
CA SER A 116 5.65 11.04 2.29
C SER A 116 5.83 9.75 1.50
N ILE A 117 4.80 8.91 1.42
CA ILE A 117 4.91 7.59 0.83
C ILE A 117 3.56 7.12 0.29
N GLU A 118 3.63 6.40 -0.82
CA GLU A 118 2.50 5.68 -1.41
C GLU A 118 3.01 4.30 -1.82
N ILE A 119 2.22 3.26 -1.61
CA ILE A 119 2.58 1.89 -1.99
C ILE A 119 1.45 1.26 -2.76
N GLU A 120 1.77 0.68 -3.92
CA GLU A 120 0.87 -0.21 -4.63
C GLU A 120 1.43 -1.64 -4.56
N ALA A 121 0.56 -2.63 -4.65
CA ALA A 121 0.96 -4.02 -4.43
C ALA A 121 0.23 -4.99 -5.37
N VAL A 122 0.87 -6.12 -5.60
CA VAL A 122 0.27 -7.23 -6.33
C VAL A 122 0.48 -8.51 -5.52
#